data_5096212ed72b2193f6977925ed54b081
#
_entry.id   5096212ed72b2193f6977925ed54b081
#
_cell.length_a   1.000
_cell.length_b   1.000
_cell.length_c   1.000
_cell.angle_alpha   90.00
_cell.angle_beta   90.00
_cell.angle_gamma   90.00
#
_symmetry.space_group_name_H-M   'P 1'
#
loop_
_entity.id
_entity.type
_entity.pdbx_description
1 polymer ?
#
loop_
_entity_poly.entity_id
_entity_poly.type
_entity_poly.pdbx_seq_one_letter_code
_entity_poly.pdbx_strand_id
1 'polypeptide(L)'
;MTPILELRNIDYSYHTLDGETKALSNISFTLTRGEFVSVVGPSGCGKSTLLSLIDGLMQPESGEMLLNGRPLTENSERIGYMLQHDHLFEWRSIWRNVLLGAEISGRLTPETKRHAKVMLEQYGLKQFARSRPSELSGGMRQRAALIRTLLMEPELLLLDEPFSALDYQTRLTVSDDIGQIIRRSGKTALLVTHDLSEAVSLADRIIILTRRPARIARIIPVTFDLADDTPLARRNAPEFKTYFNEIWKELNRDEPTETRTADPR
;
A
#
# COMPACT_ATOMS: atom_id res chain seq x y z
N MET A 1 17.89 -0.89 -14.91
CA MET A 1 16.89 0.21 -14.82
C MET A 1 17.16 0.98 -13.55
N THR A 2 17.09 2.30 -13.57
CA THR A 2 17.28 3.12 -12.36
C THR A 2 16.06 2.97 -11.45
N PRO A 3 16.21 2.64 -10.17
CA PRO A 3 15.09 2.51 -9.24
C PRO A 3 14.39 3.87 -9.02
N ILE A 4 13.07 3.83 -8.81
CA ILE A 4 12.32 5.03 -8.40
C ILE A 4 12.49 5.31 -6.91
N LEU A 5 12.48 4.27 -6.09
CA LEU A 5 12.71 4.31 -4.65
C LEU A 5 13.88 3.40 -4.29
N GLU A 6 14.76 3.87 -3.42
CA GLU A 6 15.88 3.10 -2.89
C GLU A 6 16.02 3.36 -1.39
N LEU A 7 15.98 2.28 -0.61
CA LEU A 7 16.27 2.28 0.82
C LEU A 7 17.58 1.55 1.05
N ARG A 8 18.49 2.15 1.82
CA ARG A 8 19.81 1.59 2.14
C ARG A 8 20.03 1.58 3.65
N ASN A 9 20.08 0.40 4.25
CA ASN A 9 20.41 0.15 5.65
C ASN A 9 19.58 1.00 6.64
N ILE A 10 18.26 1.05 6.46
CA ILE A 10 17.37 1.86 7.28
C ILE A 10 17.18 1.20 8.63
N ASP A 11 17.51 1.96 9.69
CA ASP A 11 17.20 1.65 11.08
C ASP A 11 16.25 2.70 11.65
N TYR A 12 15.35 2.25 12.53
CA TYR A 12 14.44 3.15 13.23
C TYR A 12 14.00 2.58 14.58
N SER A 13 14.04 3.39 15.63
CA SER A 13 13.54 3.10 16.97
C SER A 13 12.50 4.14 17.40
N TYR A 14 11.54 3.71 18.19
CA TYR A 14 10.67 4.61 18.94
C TYR A 14 11.30 4.90 20.31
N HIS A 15 11.45 6.16 20.63
CA HIS A 15 11.94 6.64 21.91
C HIS A 15 10.76 7.13 22.76
N THR A 16 10.57 6.53 23.92
CA THR A 16 9.54 6.91 24.88
C THR A 16 10.20 7.17 26.24
N LEU A 17 9.44 7.72 27.18
CA LEU A 17 9.94 7.92 28.55
C LEU A 17 10.31 6.59 29.23
N ASP A 18 9.70 5.49 28.79
CA ASP A 18 9.90 4.15 29.38
C ASP A 18 11.02 3.36 28.67
N GLY A 19 11.65 3.92 27.63
CA GLY A 19 12.78 3.31 26.92
C GLY A 19 12.72 3.38 25.41
N GLU A 20 13.63 2.66 24.77
CA GLU A 20 13.77 2.54 23.33
C GLU A 20 13.16 1.24 22.84
N THR A 21 12.42 1.32 21.74
CA THR A 21 11.87 0.15 21.04
C THR A 21 12.29 0.16 19.58
N LYS A 22 13.25 -0.68 19.21
CA LYS A 22 13.69 -0.80 17.82
C LYS A 22 12.58 -1.39 16.97
N ALA A 23 12.13 -0.64 15.98
CA ALA A 23 11.05 -1.03 15.08
C ALA A 23 11.58 -1.66 13.80
N LEU A 24 12.57 -1.04 13.15
CA LEU A 24 13.19 -1.49 11.90
C LEU A 24 14.69 -1.66 12.09
N SER A 25 15.27 -2.66 11.45
CA SER A 25 16.70 -2.95 11.55
C SER A 25 17.25 -3.36 10.18
N ASN A 26 18.14 -2.52 9.63
CA ASN A 26 18.86 -2.77 8.38
C ASN A 26 17.96 -3.11 7.20
N ILE A 27 16.90 -2.30 6.98
CA ILE A 27 15.99 -2.47 5.85
C ILE A 27 16.63 -1.89 4.59
N SER A 28 16.81 -2.73 3.56
CA SER A 28 17.35 -2.32 2.27
C SER A 28 16.60 -2.98 1.13
N PHE A 29 16.00 -2.19 0.24
CA PHE A 29 15.36 -2.64 -0.98
C PHE A 29 15.19 -1.51 -1.98
N THR A 30 14.82 -1.85 -3.21
CA THR A 30 14.55 -0.88 -4.27
C THR A 30 13.19 -1.15 -4.89
N LEU A 31 12.54 -0.12 -5.46
CA LEU A 31 11.39 -0.26 -6.36
C LEU A 31 11.76 0.27 -7.74
N THR A 32 11.32 -0.43 -8.78
CA THR A 32 11.44 0.03 -10.16
C THR A 32 10.16 0.75 -10.62
N ARG A 33 10.26 1.60 -11.65
CA ARG A 33 9.09 2.31 -12.17
C ARG A 33 8.05 1.33 -12.72
N GLY A 34 6.78 1.56 -12.36
CA GLY A 34 5.65 0.74 -12.76
C GLY A 34 5.52 -0.59 -11.99
N GLU A 35 6.42 -0.88 -11.06
CA GLU A 35 6.38 -2.08 -10.24
C GLU A 35 5.33 -1.95 -9.13
N PHE A 36 4.59 -3.02 -8.91
CA PHE A 36 3.68 -3.16 -7.77
C PHE A 36 4.32 -4.11 -6.74
N VAL A 37 4.78 -3.57 -5.62
CA VAL A 37 5.42 -4.36 -4.54
C VAL A 37 4.51 -4.43 -3.33
N SER A 38 4.38 -5.62 -2.75
CA SER A 38 3.68 -5.79 -1.46
C SER A 38 4.67 -6.07 -0.34
N VAL A 39 4.41 -5.50 0.84
CA VAL A 39 5.12 -5.76 2.09
C VAL A 39 4.18 -6.49 3.04
N VAL A 40 4.55 -7.69 3.43
CA VAL A 40 3.81 -8.51 4.39
C VAL A 40 4.67 -8.81 5.61
N GLY A 41 4.03 -9.07 6.73
CA GLY A 41 4.73 -9.37 7.98
C GLY A 41 3.76 -9.43 9.16
N PRO A 42 4.18 -9.96 10.32
CA PRO A 42 3.36 -10.06 11.51
C PRO A 42 2.74 -8.72 11.92
N SER A 43 1.63 -8.76 12.66
CA SER A 43 1.03 -7.54 13.21
C SER A 43 2.03 -6.82 14.12
N GLY A 44 2.11 -5.50 14.01
CA GLY A 44 3.01 -4.67 14.82
C GLY A 44 4.51 -4.81 14.50
N CYS A 45 4.91 -5.48 13.43
CA CYS A 45 6.34 -5.62 13.10
C CYS A 45 6.99 -4.32 12.63
N GLY A 46 6.24 -3.33 12.13
CA GLY A 46 6.79 -2.05 11.67
C GLY A 46 6.42 -1.66 10.24
N LYS A 47 5.43 -2.33 9.62
CA LYS A 47 5.01 -2.03 8.24
C LYS A 47 4.56 -0.58 8.02
N SER A 48 3.66 -0.08 8.86
CA SER A 48 3.20 1.32 8.78
C SER A 48 4.30 2.31 9.16
N THR A 49 5.24 1.90 10.06
CA THR A 49 6.45 2.68 10.34
C THR A 49 7.30 2.85 9.08
N LEU A 50 7.49 1.77 8.32
CA LEU A 50 8.22 1.81 7.05
C LEU A 50 7.55 2.76 6.05
N LEU A 51 6.22 2.71 5.92
CA LEU A 51 5.49 3.65 5.04
C LEU A 51 5.63 5.10 5.52
N SER A 52 5.55 5.36 6.83
CA SER A 52 5.70 6.70 7.41
C SER A 52 7.10 7.29 7.19
N LEU A 53 8.14 6.45 7.20
CA LEU A 53 9.50 6.86 6.82
C LEU A 53 9.57 7.21 5.34
N ILE A 54 9.00 6.38 4.46
CA ILE A 54 9.00 6.60 3.00
C ILE A 54 8.18 7.84 2.63
N ASP A 55 7.08 8.12 3.33
CA ASP A 55 6.28 9.34 3.11
C ASP A 55 6.97 10.61 3.64
N GLY A 56 8.02 10.46 4.45
CA GLY A 56 8.75 11.58 5.05
C GLY A 56 8.11 12.15 6.33
N LEU A 57 7.07 11.50 6.86
CA LEU A 57 6.45 11.84 8.15
C LEU A 57 7.39 11.58 9.32
N MET A 58 8.34 10.67 9.13
CA MET A 58 9.36 10.29 10.10
C MET A 58 10.72 10.27 9.42
N GLN A 59 11.79 10.45 10.21
CA GLN A 59 13.17 10.37 9.72
C GLN A 59 13.83 9.09 10.24
N PRO A 60 14.61 8.35 9.43
CA PRO A 60 15.36 7.19 9.90
C PRO A 60 16.47 7.63 10.85
N GLU A 61 16.84 6.77 11.80
CA GLU A 61 18.00 7.00 12.68
C GLU A 61 19.31 6.80 11.93
N SER A 62 19.33 5.87 10.99
CA SER A 62 20.48 5.62 10.12
C SER A 62 20.02 5.12 8.75
N GLY A 63 20.93 5.16 7.79
CA GLY A 63 20.68 4.76 6.42
C GLY A 63 20.27 5.92 5.52
N GLU A 64 19.94 5.61 4.29
CA GLU A 64 19.62 6.59 3.25
C GLU A 64 18.37 6.16 2.48
N MET A 65 17.49 7.12 2.21
CA MET A 65 16.31 6.92 1.36
C MET A 65 16.36 7.88 0.18
N LEU A 66 16.27 7.33 -1.03
CA LEU A 66 16.34 8.10 -2.27
C LEU A 66 15.06 7.88 -3.09
N LEU A 67 14.50 8.98 -3.59
CA LEU A 67 13.44 8.97 -4.62
C LEU A 67 14.01 9.56 -5.92
N ASN A 68 14.01 8.77 -6.99
CA ASN A 68 14.65 9.15 -8.27
C ASN A 68 16.15 9.54 -8.12
N GLY A 69 16.86 8.85 -7.22
CA GLY A 69 18.30 9.10 -6.97
C GLY A 69 18.61 10.38 -6.18
N ARG A 70 17.58 11.05 -5.61
CA ARG A 70 17.73 12.23 -4.74
C ARG A 70 17.21 11.93 -3.35
N PRO A 71 17.71 12.58 -2.30
CA PRO A 71 17.20 12.41 -0.95
C PRO A 71 15.67 12.57 -0.92
N LEU A 72 15.01 11.68 -0.22
CA LEU A 72 13.53 11.62 -0.18
C LEU A 72 12.94 12.91 0.42
N THR A 73 13.63 13.54 1.36
CA THR A 73 13.24 14.81 1.98
C THR A 73 13.03 15.97 0.99
N GLU A 74 13.67 15.89 -0.18
CA GLU A 74 13.54 16.92 -1.23
C GLU A 74 12.40 16.65 -2.20
N ASN A 75 11.74 15.47 -2.14
CA ASN A 75 10.83 15.00 -3.18
C ASN A 75 9.54 14.35 -2.63
N SER A 76 9.23 14.50 -1.35
CA SER A 76 8.06 13.86 -0.72
C SER A 76 6.72 14.23 -1.38
N GLU A 77 6.62 15.40 -2.02
CA GLU A 77 5.44 15.84 -2.77
C GLU A 77 5.06 14.93 -3.96
N ARG A 78 5.98 14.06 -4.40
CA ARG A 78 5.79 13.08 -5.48
C ARG A 78 5.25 11.73 -4.99
N ILE A 79 5.02 11.62 -3.69
CA ILE A 79 4.47 10.44 -3.04
C ILE A 79 2.99 10.67 -2.76
N GLY A 80 2.17 9.69 -3.09
CA GLY A 80 0.76 9.68 -2.72
C GLY A 80 0.53 8.62 -1.66
N TYR A 81 0.02 8.99 -0.49
CA TYR A 81 -0.23 8.08 0.61
C TYR A 81 -1.74 7.83 0.77
N MET A 82 -2.13 6.57 0.64
CA MET A 82 -3.47 6.09 0.95
C MET A 82 -3.42 5.33 2.28
N LEU A 83 -4.01 5.92 3.29
CA LEU A 83 -4.07 5.39 4.66
C LEU A 83 -5.08 4.23 4.77
N GLN A 84 -5.03 3.49 5.87
CA GLN A 84 -5.88 2.34 6.18
C GLN A 84 -7.38 2.68 6.10
N HIS A 85 -7.78 3.87 6.52
CA HIS A 85 -9.13 4.40 6.36
C HIS A 85 -9.18 5.39 5.21
N ASP A 86 -10.35 5.59 4.63
CA ASP A 86 -10.54 6.50 3.50
C ASP A 86 -10.29 7.98 3.84
N HIS A 87 -10.46 8.36 5.11
CA HIS A 87 -10.28 9.72 5.62
C HIS A 87 -10.94 10.79 4.73
N LEU A 88 -12.13 10.48 4.20
CA LEU A 88 -12.95 11.45 3.53
C LEU A 88 -13.63 12.34 4.56
N PHE A 89 -13.66 13.64 4.31
CA PHE A 89 -14.34 14.58 5.20
C PHE A 89 -15.85 14.47 5.02
N GLU A 90 -16.56 14.05 6.07
CA GLU A 90 -18.01 13.83 6.07
C GLU A 90 -18.84 15.09 5.73
N TRP A 91 -18.32 16.28 6.04
CA TRP A 91 -18.97 17.57 5.74
C TRP A 91 -18.72 18.07 4.32
N ARG A 92 -17.89 17.37 3.53
CA ARG A 92 -17.62 17.68 2.14
C ARG A 92 -18.30 16.68 1.21
N SER A 93 -18.72 17.13 0.03
CA SER A 93 -19.13 16.21 -1.04
C SER A 93 -17.93 15.41 -1.55
N ILE A 94 -18.19 14.28 -2.24
CA ILE A 94 -17.15 13.47 -2.88
C ILE A 94 -16.32 14.31 -3.84
N TRP A 95 -16.94 15.17 -4.63
CA TRP A 95 -16.26 16.13 -5.50
C TRP A 95 -15.23 16.98 -4.75
N ARG A 96 -15.63 17.56 -3.62
CA ARG A 96 -14.74 18.40 -2.80
C ARG A 96 -13.67 17.60 -2.08
N ASN A 97 -13.97 16.35 -1.69
CA ASN A 97 -12.98 15.45 -1.13
C ASN A 97 -11.90 15.09 -2.15
N VAL A 98 -12.29 14.76 -3.37
CA VAL A 98 -11.36 14.43 -4.47
C VAL A 98 -10.44 15.60 -4.80
N LEU A 99 -10.96 16.83 -4.80
CA LEU A 99 -10.20 18.04 -5.10
C LEU A 99 -9.33 18.57 -3.94
N LEU A 100 -9.41 17.97 -2.76
CA LEU A 100 -8.80 18.49 -1.53
C LEU A 100 -7.29 18.72 -1.67
N GLY A 101 -6.55 17.75 -2.21
CA GLY A 101 -5.10 17.85 -2.39
C GLY A 101 -4.74 19.04 -3.30
N ALA A 102 -5.46 19.17 -4.41
CA ALA A 102 -5.26 20.27 -5.35
C ALA A 102 -5.66 21.65 -4.75
N GLU A 103 -6.67 21.67 -3.88
CA GLU A 103 -7.09 22.88 -3.15
C GLU A 103 -5.99 23.35 -2.19
N ILE A 104 -5.44 22.42 -1.38
CA ILE A 104 -4.41 22.72 -0.38
C ILE A 104 -3.08 23.14 -1.05
N SER A 105 -2.69 22.45 -2.14
CA SER A 105 -1.44 22.73 -2.86
C SER A 105 -1.51 23.93 -3.80
N GLY A 106 -2.66 24.63 -3.88
CA GLY A 106 -2.84 25.76 -4.81
C GLY A 106 -2.90 25.34 -6.30
N ARG A 107 -3.08 24.03 -6.59
CA ARG A 107 -3.14 23.48 -7.96
C ARG A 107 -4.59 23.29 -8.48
N LEU A 108 -5.55 23.99 -7.91
CA LEU A 108 -6.97 23.90 -8.28
C LEU A 108 -7.27 24.68 -9.57
N THR A 109 -6.80 24.18 -10.71
CA THR A 109 -6.98 24.76 -12.03
C THR A 109 -8.24 24.22 -12.74
N PRO A 110 -8.71 24.85 -13.83
CA PRO A 110 -9.76 24.28 -14.68
C PRO A 110 -9.38 22.91 -15.24
N GLU A 111 -8.11 22.67 -15.51
CA GLU A 111 -7.59 21.39 -16.00
C GLU A 111 -7.66 20.30 -14.91
N THR A 112 -7.22 20.58 -13.69
CA THR A 112 -7.35 19.67 -12.54
C THR A 112 -8.81 19.28 -12.30
N LYS A 113 -9.74 20.26 -12.39
CA LYS A 113 -11.18 19.98 -12.27
C LYS A 113 -11.70 19.08 -13.39
N ARG A 114 -11.24 19.28 -14.65
CA ARG A 114 -11.60 18.38 -15.75
C ARG A 114 -11.07 16.98 -15.53
N HIS A 115 -9.81 16.84 -15.12
CA HIS A 115 -9.19 15.56 -14.80
C HIS A 115 -9.94 14.83 -13.70
N ALA A 116 -10.25 15.51 -12.59
CA ALA A 116 -11.07 14.94 -11.50
C ALA A 116 -12.44 14.41 -11.99
N LYS A 117 -13.10 15.14 -12.90
CA LYS A 117 -14.38 14.72 -13.49
C LYS A 117 -14.22 13.45 -14.32
N VAL A 118 -13.17 13.36 -15.15
CA VAL A 118 -12.85 12.17 -15.95
C VAL A 118 -12.57 10.98 -15.04
N MET A 119 -11.76 11.15 -13.99
CA MET A 119 -11.47 10.08 -13.04
C MET A 119 -12.72 9.59 -12.31
N LEU A 120 -13.60 10.51 -11.83
CA LEU A 120 -14.86 10.12 -11.21
C LEU A 120 -15.77 9.31 -12.17
N GLU A 121 -15.75 9.62 -13.45
CA GLU A 121 -16.47 8.88 -14.48
C GLU A 121 -15.85 7.50 -14.72
N GLN A 122 -14.54 7.43 -14.93
CA GLN A 122 -13.79 6.19 -15.15
C GLN A 122 -13.93 5.20 -13.98
N TYR A 123 -14.03 5.71 -12.75
CA TYR A 123 -14.10 4.88 -11.54
C TYR A 123 -15.53 4.70 -11.01
N GLY A 124 -16.55 5.06 -11.84
CA GLY A 124 -17.95 4.79 -11.56
C GLY A 124 -18.57 5.67 -10.45
N LEU A 125 -17.95 6.81 -10.14
CA LEU A 125 -18.41 7.71 -9.08
C LEU A 125 -19.03 9.02 -9.58
N LYS A 126 -19.22 9.20 -10.90
CA LYS A 126 -19.76 10.44 -11.51
C LYS A 126 -21.08 10.88 -10.88
N GLN A 127 -22.03 9.95 -10.73
CA GLN A 127 -23.35 10.24 -10.16
C GLN A 127 -23.32 10.59 -8.68
N PHE A 128 -22.29 10.16 -7.96
CA PHE A 128 -22.08 10.39 -6.53
C PHE A 128 -21.21 11.62 -6.23
N ALA A 129 -20.81 12.39 -7.24
CA ALA A 129 -19.93 13.53 -7.06
C ALA A 129 -20.47 14.58 -6.06
N ARG A 130 -21.81 14.73 -5.95
CA ARG A 130 -22.48 15.65 -5.01
C ARG A 130 -22.81 15.01 -3.66
N SER A 131 -22.78 13.69 -3.56
CA SER A 131 -23.07 12.92 -2.34
C SER A 131 -21.99 13.16 -1.27
N ARG A 132 -22.34 12.88 -0.02
CA ARG A 132 -21.41 12.85 1.11
C ARG A 132 -20.84 11.45 1.30
N PRO A 133 -19.70 11.28 1.99
CA PRO A 133 -19.11 9.97 2.24
C PRO A 133 -20.08 8.99 2.91
N SER A 134 -20.90 9.43 3.85
CA SER A 134 -21.90 8.60 4.53
C SER A 134 -22.97 7.99 3.61
N GLU A 135 -23.15 8.53 2.40
CA GLU A 135 -24.12 8.04 1.39
C GLU A 135 -23.48 6.99 0.45
N LEU A 136 -22.18 6.67 0.60
CA LEU A 136 -21.43 5.75 -0.24
C LEU A 136 -21.17 4.43 0.48
N SER A 137 -21.08 3.33 -0.30
CA SER A 137 -20.55 2.07 0.22
C SER A 137 -19.06 2.19 0.56
N GLY A 138 -18.53 1.27 1.39
CA GLY A 138 -17.11 1.24 1.75
C GLY A 138 -16.19 1.23 0.53
N GLY A 139 -16.47 0.37 -0.46
CA GLY A 139 -15.69 0.31 -1.70
C GLY A 139 -15.76 1.58 -2.54
N MET A 140 -16.90 2.27 -2.56
CA MET A 140 -17.03 3.56 -3.23
C MET A 140 -16.20 4.64 -2.52
N ARG A 141 -16.16 4.64 -1.18
CA ARG A 141 -15.31 5.55 -0.40
C ARG A 141 -13.82 5.29 -0.68
N GLN A 142 -13.41 4.03 -0.72
CA GLN A 142 -12.02 3.67 -1.05
C GLN A 142 -11.62 4.13 -2.46
N ARG A 143 -12.49 3.96 -3.45
CA ARG A 143 -12.25 4.51 -4.80
C ARG A 143 -12.17 6.04 -4.80
N ALA A 144 -13.00 6.74 -4.04
CA ALA A 144 -12.93 8.19 -3.93
C ALA A 144 -11.62 8.66 -3.26
N ALA A 145 -11.15 7.95 -2.22
CA ALA A 145 -9.86 8.21 -1.59
C ALA A 145 -8.69 7.98 -2.55
N LEU A 146 -8.74 6.90 -3.35
CA LEU A 146 -7.74 6.65 -4.38
C LEU A 146 -7.72 7.76 -5.45
N ILE A 147 -8.89 8.20 -5.93
CA ILE A 147 -8.97 9.30 -6.91
C ILE A 147 -8.36 10.58 -6.31
N ARG A 148 -8.65 10.91 -5.04
CA ARG A 148 -8.05 12.06 -4.35
C ARG A 148 -6.52 11.99 -4.36
N THR A 149 -5.96 10.82 -4.13
CA THR A 149 -4.51 10.60 -4.13
C THR A 149 -3.93 10.65 -5.55
N LEU A 150 -4.55 9.96 -6.51
CA LEU A 150 -4.08 9.91 -7.90
C LEU A 150 -4.19 11.26 -8.64
N LEU A 151 -5.16 12.11 -8.25
CA LEU A 151 -5.34 13.44 -8.86
C LEU A 151 -4.11 14.34 -8.68
N MET A 152 -3.30 14.06 -7.67
CA MET A 152 -2.03 14.78 -7.43
C MET A 152 -0.89 14.28 -8.31
N GLU A 153 -1.14 13.28 -9.16
CA GLU A 153 -0.19 12.68 -10.10
C GLU A 153 1.10 12.18 -9.42
N PRO A 154 1.01 11.43 -8.32
CA PRO A 154 2.19 10.92 -7.64
C PRO A 154 2.97 9.97 -8.55
N GLU A 155 4.29 9.88 -8.33
CA GLU A 155 5.14 8.91 -9.00
C GLU A 155 5.17 7.58 -8.24
N LEU A 156 5.03 7.63 -6.90
CA LEU A 156 4.97 6.49 -6.00
C LEU A 156 3.68 6.53 -5.18
N LEU A 157 2.95 5.43 -5.15
CA LEU A 157 1.77 5.22 -4.29
C LEU A 157 2.15 4.36 -3.09
N LEU A 158 1.88 4.85 -1.89
CA LEU A 158 1.94 4.10 -0.66
C LEU A 158 0.51 3.72 -0.24
N LEU A 159 0.28 2.44 -0.01
CA LEU A 159 -1.03 1.88 0.32
C LEU A 159 -0.92 1.14 1.66
N ASP A 160 -1.48 1.70 2.73
CA ASP A 160 -1.44 1.10 4.07
C ASP A 160 -2.76 0.38 4.37
N GLU A 161 -2.77 -0.94 4.19
CA GLU A 161 -3.93 -1.81 4.43
C GLU A 161 -5.26 -1.24 3.86
N PRO A 162 -5.30 -0.78 2.60
CA PRO A 162 -6.39 0.05 2.08
C PRO A 162 -7.74 -0.67 2.02
N PHE A 163 -7.76 -2.00 2.15
CA PHE A 163 -8.98 -2.80 2.03
C PHE A 163 -9.41 -3.45 3.34
N SER A 164 -8.66 -3.28 4.43
CA SER A 164 -8.88 -3.98 5.71
C SER A 164 -10.25 -3.70 6.37
N ALA A 165 -10.82 -2.51 6.13
CA ALA A 165 -12.12 -2.10 6.67
C ALA A 165 -13.34 -2.62 5.86
N LEU A 166 -13.11 -3.38 4.77
CA LEU A 166 -14.16 -3.89 3.90
C LEU A 166 -14.52 -5.34 4.29
N ASP A 167 -15.80 -5.70 4.10
CA ASP A 167 -16.21 -7.11 4.14
C ASP A 167 -15.51 -7.92 3.04
N TYR A 168 -15.47 -9.23 3.20
CA TYR A 168 -14.68 -10.12 2.33
C TYR A 168 -15.03 -10.00 0.84
N GLN A 169 -16.30 -10.00 0.48
CA GLN A 169 -16.72 -9.93 -0.94
C GLN A 169 -16.41 -8.57 -1.56
N THR A 170 -16.73 -7.51 -0.85
CA THR A 170 -16.41 -6.13 -1.27
C THR A 170 -14.91 -5.94 -1.41
N ARG A 171 -14.12 -6.49 -0.47
CA ARG A 171 -12.66 -6.45 -0.50
C ARG A 171 -12.08 -7.05 -1.76
N LEU A 172 -12.52 -8.26 -2.15
CA LEU A 172 -12.07 -8.90 -3.39
C LEU A 172 -12.33 -8.03 -4.61
N THR A 173 -13.56 -7.54 -4.75
CA THR A 173 -13.95 -6.71 -5.90
C THR A 173 -13.18 -5.39 -5.93
N VAL A 174 -13.09 -4.69 -4.79
CA VAL A 174 -12.43 -3.38 -4.71
C VAL A 174 -10.92 -3.50 -4.88
N SER A 175 -10.28 -4.54 -4.34
CA SER A 175 -8.84 -4.75 -4.54
C SER A 175 -8.52 -5.04 -6.01
N ASP A 176 -9.38 -5.79 -6.72
CA ASP A 176 -9.23 -6.03 -8.15
C ASP A 176 -9.38 -4.75 -8.97
N ASP A 177 -10.41 -3.97 -8.70
CA ASP A 177 -10.65 -2.69 -9.37
C ASP A 177 -9.46 -1.74 -9.16
N ILE A 178 -9.03 -1.55 -7.91
CA ILE A 178 -7.94 -0.65 -7.55
C ILE A 178 -6.60 -1.14 -8.12
N GLY A 179 -6.32 -2.44 -8.05
CA GLY A 179 -5.13 -3.02 -8.65
C GLY A 179 -5.04 -2.77 -10.15
N GLN A 180 -6.15 -2.99 -10.88
CA GLN A 180 -6.22 -2.71 -12.31
C GLN A 180 -6.05 -1.21 -12.62
N ILE A 181 -6.66 -0.33 -11.82
CA ILE A 181 -6.53 1.12 -11.95
C ILE A 181 -5.06 1.54 -11.84
N ILE A 182 -4.36 1.08 -10.79
CA ILE A 182 -2.96 1.41 -10.55
C ILE A 182 -2.08 0.89 -11.69
N ARG A 183 -2.26 -0.36 -12.12
CA ARG A 183 -1.50 -0.93 -13.23
C ARG A 183 -1.72 -0.17 -14.54
N ARG A 184 -2.96 0.15 -14.91
CA ARG A 184 -3.29 0.90 -16.12
C ARG A 184 -2.75 2.33 -16.09
N SER A 185 -2.61 2.94 -14.92
CA SER A 185 -2.02 4.27 -14.75
C SER A 185 -0.48 4.28 -14.87
N GLY A 186 0.17 3.10 -14.92
CA GLY A 186 1.62 2.97 -14.97
C GLY A 186 2.34 3.47 -13.72
N LYS A 187 1.62 3.62 -12.60
CA LYS A 187 2.18 4.10 -11.34
C LYS A 187 2.93 2.99 -10.62
N THR A 188 3.98 3.37 -9.89
CA THR A 188 4.67 2.48 -8.96
C THR A 188 3.88 2.44 -7.66
N ALA A 189 3.69 1.26 -7.08
CA ALA A 189 2.95 1.10 -5.83
C ALA A 189 3.69 0.23 -4.81
N LEU A 190 3.62 0.64 -3.55
CA LEU A 190 4.05 -0.14 -2.39
C LEU A 190 2.84 -0.37 -1.48
N LEU A 191 2.36 -1.60 -1.44
CA LEU A 191 1.22 -2.04 -0.63
C LEU A 191 1.72 -2.68 0.65
N VAL A 192 1.26 -2.20 1.79
CA VAL A 192 1.36 -2.91 3.06
C VAL A 192 0.02 -3.59 3.31
N THR A 193 0.03 -4.89 3.56
CA THR A 193 -1.15 -5.67 3.88
C THR A 193 -0.81 -6.85 4.78
N HIS A 194 -1.77 -7.31 5.55
CA HIS A 194 -1.74 -8.59 6.27
C HIS A 194 -2.50 -9.70 5.52
N ASP A 195 -3.20 -9.37 4.42
CA ASP A 195 -3.91 -10.33 3.59
C ASP A 195 -2.98 -10.84 2.48
N LEU A 196 -2.61 -12.12 2.60
CA LEU A 196 -1.72 -12.78 1.63
C LEU A 196 -2.37 -12.92 0.24
N SER A 197 -3.69 -13.01 0.18
CA SER A 197 -4.41 -13.07 -1.10
C SER A 197 -4.29 -11.77 -1.86
N GLU A 198 -4.36 -10.62 -1.16
CA GLU A 198 -4.10 -9.31 -1.76
C GLU A 198 -2.65 -9.21 -2.24
N ALA A 199 -1.69 -9.57 -1.37
CA ALA A 199 -0.27 -9.49 -1.70
C ALA A 199 0.06 -10.29 -2.96
N VAL A 200 -0.38 -11.56 -3.04
CA VAL A 200 -0.08 -12.45 -4.19
C VAL A 200 -0.80 -12.00 -5.45
N SER A 201 -2.07 -11.57 -5.35
CA SER A 201 -2.85 -11.20 -6.55
C SER A 201 -2.43 -9.86 -7.15
N LEU A 202 -1.94 -8.92 -6.33
CA LEU A 202 -1.63 -7.57 -6.78
C LEU A 202 -0.15 -7.35 -7.13
N ALA A 203 0.77 -8.01 -6.43
CA ALA A 203 2.18 -7.68 -6.52
C ALA A 203 2.92 -8.39 -7.67
N ASP A 204 3.99 -7.73 -8.12
CA ASP A 204 5.03 -8.30 -8.97
C ASP A 204 6.17 -8.87 -8.12
N ARG A 205 6.27 -8.39 -6.86
CA ARG A 205 7.25 -8.82 -5.88
C ARG A 205 6.72 -8.62 -4.47
N ILE A 206 7.00 -9.58 -3.58
CA ILE A 206 6.56 -9.55 -2.18
C ILE A 206 7.79 -9.51 -1.27
N ILE A 207 7.83 -8.52 -0.38
CA ILE A 207 8.84 -8.37 0.68
C ILE A 207 8.24 -8.89 1.98
N ILE A 208 8.87 -9.89 2.58
CA ILE A 208 8.44 -10.48 3.85
C ILE A 208 9.29 -9.90 4.97
N LEU A 209 8.64 -9.31 5.97
CA LEU A 209 9.29 -8.78 7.16
C LEU A 209 9.22 -9.76 8.33
N THR A 210 10.27 -9.81 9.14
CA THR A 210 10.32 -10.54 10.41
C THR A 210 9.48 -9.84 11.49
N ARG A 211 9.34 -10.47 12.65
CA ARG A 211 8.89 -9.81 13.89
C ARG A 211 9.84 -8.68 14.28
N ARG A 212 9.36 -7.78 15.15
CA ARG A 212 10.12 -6.63 15.66
C ARG A 212 11.41 -7.07 16.43
N PRO A 213 12.56 -6.43 16.16
CA PRO A 213 12.79 -5.41 15.14
C PRO A 213 12.73 -6.01 13.73
N ALA A 214 11.90 -5.40 12.86
CA ALA A 214 11.68 -5.94 11.53
C ALA A 214 12.95 -5.88 10.69
N ARG A 215 13.19 -6.99 10.00
CA ARG A 215 14.21 -7.15 8.95
C ARG A 215 13.54 -7.75 7.73
N ILE A 216 14.14 -7.64 6.59
CA ILE A 216 13.69 -8.38 5.42
C ILE A 216 14.09 -9.85 5.60
N ALA A 217 13.08 -10.71 5.79
CA ALA A 217 13.29 -12.15 5.86
C ALA A 217 13.57 -12.71 4.45
N ARG A 218 12.74 -12.29 3.48
CA ARG A 218 12.83 -12.75 2.10
C ARG A 218 12.14 -11.78 1.15
N ILE A 219 12.57 -11.80 -0.12
CA ILE A 219 11.92 -11.13 -1.23
C ILE A 219 11.56 -12.20 -2.26
N ILE A 220 10.27 -12.29 -2.61
CA ILE A 220 9.74 -13.30 -3.54
C ILE A 220 9.25 -12.58 -4.80
N PRO A 221 9.81 -12.83 -5.99
CA PRO A 221 9.23 -12.40 -7.25
C PRO A 221 7.96 -13.20 -7.52
N VAL A 222 6.91 -12.52 -8.01
CA VAL A 222 5.62 -13.12 -8.32
C VAL A 222 5.36 -12.96 -9.81
N THR A 223 5.26 -14.07 -10.51
CA THR A 223 5.00 -14.11 -11.95
C THR A 223 3.91 -15.12 -12.25
N PHE A 224 3.01 -14.76 -13.15
CA PHE A 224 1.96 -15.65 -13.63
C PHE A 224 2.03 -15.72 -15.16
N ASP A 225 1.78 -16.87 -15.72
CA ASP A 225 1.67 -17.05 -17.17
C ASP A 225 0.19 -17.03 -17.55
N LEU A 226 -0.37 -15.80 -17.69
CA LEU A 226 -1.78 -15.56 -17.93
C LEU A 226 -1.97 -14.67 -19.17
N ALA A 227 -2.95 -15.04 -20.00
CA ALA A 227 -3.32 -14.22 -21.17
C ALA A 227 -3.93 -12.87 -20.76
N ASP A 228 -4.66 -12.82 -19.64
CA ASP A 228 -5.21 -11.62 -19.01
C ASP A 228 -4.76 -11.59 -17.54
N ASP A 229 -3.70 -10.81 -17.27
CA ASP A 229 -3.06 -10.74 -15.96
C ASP A 229 -3.82 -9.76 -15.03
N THR A 230 -5.04 -10.18 -14.65
CA THR A 230 -5.87 -9.48 -13.67
C THR A 230 -5.70 -10.10 -12.27
N PRO A 231 -5.93 -9.36 -11.17
CA PRO A 231 -5.86 -9.92 -9.82
C PRO A 231 -6.81 -11.11 -9.63
N LEU A 232 -8.00 -11.08 -10.23
CA LEU A 232 -8.94 -12.20 -10.20
C LEU A 232 -8.39 -13.43 -10.96
N ALA A 233 -7.79 -13.23 -12.13
CA ALA A 233 -7.17 -14.31 -12.90
C ALA A 233 -5.99 -14.93 -12.13
N ARG A 234 -5.15 -14.10 -11.50
CA ARG A 234 -4.04 -14.56 -10.63
C ARG A 234 -4.54 -15.42 -9.47
N ARG A 235 -5.67 -15.04 -8.80
CA ARG A 235 -6.25 -15.84 -7.70
C ARG A 235 -6.72 -17.22 -8.14
N ASN A 236 -7.14 -17.35 -9.39
CA ASN A 236 -7.60 -18.63 -9.96
C ASN A 236 -6.48 -19.46 -10.60
N ALA A 237 -5.28 -18.90 -10.70
CA ALA A 237 -4.12 -19.60 -11.28
C ALA A 237 -3.54 -20.66 -10.33
N PRO A 238 -3.04 -21.79 -10.85
CA PRO A 238 -2.44 -22.84 -10.02
C PRO A 238 -1.23 -22.34 -9.20
N GLU A 239 -0.46 -21.40 -9.73
CA GLU A 239 0.72 -20.80 -9.10
C GLU A 239 0.37 -20.01 -7.84
N PHE A 240 -0.86 -19.47 -7.76
CA PHE A 240 -1.33 -18.68 -6.63
C PHE A 240 -1.14 -19.43 -5.30
N LYS A 241 -1.58 -20.68 -5.24
CA LYS A 241 -1.46 -21.50 -4.04
C LYS A 241 0.00 -21.76 -3.65
N THR A 242 0.88 -21.85 -4.62
CA THR A 242 2.32 -22.05 -4.38
C THR A 242 2.92 -20.83 -3.69
N TYR A 243 2.69 -19.62 -4.24
CA TYR A 243 3.15 -18.37 -3.62
C TYR A 243 2.53 -18.16 -2.24
N PHE A 244 1.21 -18.36 -2.12
CA PHE A 244 0.52 -18.24 -0.83
C PHE A 244 1.15 -19.11 0.25
N ASN A 245 1.37 -20.40 -0.05
CA ASN A 245 1.96 -21.35 0.88
C ASN A 245 3.42 -21.03 1.21
N GLU A 246 4.19 -20.53 0.23
CA GLU A 246 5.58 -20.13 0.42
C GLU A 246 5.70 -18.97 1.40
N ILE A 247 4.88 -17.92 1.21
CA ILE A 247 4.82 -16.75 2.08
C ILE A 247 4.33 -17.15 3.47
N TRP A 248 3.27 -17.95 3.55
CA TRP A 248 2.71 -18.44 4.82
C TRP A 248 3.75 -19.21 5.64
N LYS A 249 4.52 -20.09 5.01
CA LYS A 249 5.60 -20.83 5.68
C LYS A 249 6.68 -19.90 6.21
N GLU A 250 7.08 -18.91 5.44
CA GLU A 250 8.11 -17.96 5.86
C GLU A 250 7.64 -17.11 7.06
N LEU A 251 6.39 -16.64 7.04
CA LEU A 251 5.83 -15.85 8.15
C LEU A 251 5.71 -16.63 9.46
N ASN A 252 5.46 -17.94 9.36
CA ASN A 252 5.30 -18.82 10.54
C ASN A 252 6.60 -19.53 10.95
N ARG A 253 7.72 -19.27 10.26
CA ARG A 253 9.01 -19.95 10.51
C ARG A 253 9.56 -19.70 11.91
N ASP A 254 9.30 -18.51 12.45
CA ASP A 254 9.77 -18.07 13.77
C ASP A 254 8.71 -18.22 14.85
N GLU A 255 7.57 -18.89 14.61
CA GLU A 255 6.65 -19.24 15.68
C GLU A 255 7.24 -20.43 16.45
N PRO A 256 7.50 -20.27 17.77
CA PRO A 256 7.84 -21.44 18.60
C PRO A 256 6.68 -22.42 18.47
N THR A 257 6.98 -23.65 18.09
CA THR A 257 6.02 -24.74 18.08
C THR A 257 5.48 -24.85 19.50
N GLU A 258 4.30 -24.28 19.77
CA GLU A 258 3.58 -24.59 21.00
C GLU A 258 3.35 -26.10 20.97
N THR A 259 4.16 -26.81 21.73
CA THR A 259 3.93 -28.21 22.07
C THR A 259 2.55 -28.25 22.69
N ARG A 260 1.55 -28.71 21.92
CA ARG A 260 0.29 -29.19 22.47
C ARG A 260 0.66 -30.28 23.47
N THR A 261 0.86 -29.93 24.71
CA THR A 261 0.80 -30.85 25.82
C THR A 261 -0.62 -31.37 25.82
N ALA A 262 -0.81 -32.56 25.23
CA ALA A 262 -1.97 -33.36 25.48
C ALA A 262 -2.01 -33.59 26.99
N ASP A 263 -2.97 -32.99 27.70
CA ASP A 263 -3.30 -33.31 29.07
C ASP A 263 -3.97 -34.69 29.08
N PRO A 264 -3.36 -35.71 29.71
CA PRO A 264 -3.98 -37.02 29.81
C PRO A 264 -4.80 -37.02 31.12
N ARG A 265 -6.10 -36.70 31.01
CA ARG A 265 -7.07 -37.14 32.02
C ARG A 265 -8.41 -37.47 31.37
#